data_138d316955c0599c0d53f9fde05a5382
#
_entry.id   138d316955c0599c0d53f9fde05a5382
#
_cell.length_a   1.000
_cell.length_b   1.000
_cell.length_c   1.000
_cell.angle_alpha   90.00
_cell.angle_beta   90.00
_cell.angle_gamma   90.00
#
_symmetry.space_group_name_H-M   'P 1'
#
loop_
_entity.id
_entity.type
_entity.pdbx_description
1 polymer ?
#
loop_
_entity_poly.entity_id
_entity_poly.type
_entity_poly.pdbx_seq_one_letter_code
_entity_poly.pdbx_strand_id
1 'polypeptide(L)'
;KNSSVQKILRFLRDTRNDGRFWADKWHASTYYPTAHAIIACAGSANDLVADAVQWIIRTQNRNGSWGTYLSTAEETAYALQALWVWNEKVARVPKQTMLNGARWLMENIDKPYPPLWIGKCLYSPQLVVRSAIVSALTLTS
;
A
#
# COMPACT_ATOMS: atom_id res chain seq x y z
N LYS A 1 28.42 6.68 -0.82
CA LYS A 1 26.96 6.50 -0.95
C LYS A 1 26.63 6.31 -2.44
N ASN A 2 25.87 5.27 -2.79
CA ASN A 2 25.55 4.95 -4.19
C ASN A 2 24.76 6.09 -4.85
N SER A 3 25.30 6.70 -5.90
CA SER A 3 24.70 7.86 -6.58
C SER A 3 23.33 7.52 -7.18
N SER A 4 23.11 6.27 -7.59
CA SER A 4 21.82 5.80 -8.12
C SER A 4 20.73 5.79 -7.04
N VAL A 5 21.02 5.34 -5.83
CA VAL A 5 20.08 5.36 -4.69
C VAL A 5 19.68 6.81 -4.38
N GLN A 6 20.65 7.74 -4.36
CA GLN A 6 20.34 9.15 -4.11
C GLN A 6 19.43 9.77 -5.19
N LYS A 7 19.61 9.38 -6.45
CA LYS A 7 18.73 9.82 -7.55
C LYS A 7 17.31 9.29 -7.38
N ILE A 8 17.15 8.02 -6.99
CA ILE A 8 15.84 7.42 -6.73
C ILE A 8 15.14 8.10 -5.55
N LEU A 9 15.83 8.31 -4.43
CA LEU A 9 15.25 8.99 -3.27
C LEU A 9 14.85 10.44 -3.57
N ARG A 10 15.64 11.14 -4.39
CA ARG A 10 15.27 12.48 -4.87
C ARG A 10 14.03 12.44 -5.74
N PHE A 11 13.99 11.53 -6.72
CA PHE A 11 12.82 11.33 -7.57
C PHE A 11 11.54 11.07 -6.76
N LEU A 12 11.60 10.17 -5.77
CA LEU A 12 10.47 9.91 -4.88
C LEU A 12 10.05 11.15 -4.10
N ARG A 13 11.00 11.96 -3.62
CA ARG A 13 10.70 13.21 -2.92
C ARG A 13 10.02 14.23 -3.82
N ASP A 14 10.53 14.40 -5.03
CA ASP A 14 10.07 15.39 -5.99
C ASP A 14 8.70 15.05 -6.62
N THR A 15 8.36 13.74 -6.69
CA THR A 15 7.09 13.24 -7.26
C THR A 15 6.01 12.95 -6.23
N ARG A 16 6.27 13.20 -4.96
CA ARG A 16 5.32 12.97 -3.87
C ARG A 16 4.18 14.00 -3.90
N ASN A 17 2.94 13.54 -4.00
CA ASN A 17 1.77 14.40 -4.00
C ASN A 17 1.41 14.85 -2.57
N ASP A 18 1.20 16.15 -2.37
CA ASP A 18 0.88 16.79 -1.09
C ASP A 18 1.80 16.35 0.07
N GLY A 19 3.01 15.92 -0.24
CA GLY A 19 3.94 15.38 0.73
C GLY A 19 3.55 14.02 1.34
N ARG A 20 2.54 13.32 0.82
CA ARG A 20 1.91 12.17 1.50
C ARG A 20 1.82 10.89 0.70
N PHE A 21 1.59 10.93 -0.61
CA PHE A 21 1.34 9.73 -1.42
C PHE A 21 1.92 9.87 -2.83
N TRP A 22 1.97 8.75 -3.55
CA TRP A 22 2.38 8.70 -4.95
C TRP A 22 1.26 8.21 -5.83
N ALA A 23 1.30 8.61 -7.09
CA ALA A 23 0.46 8.10 -8.17
C ALA A 23 1.35 7.66 -9.33
N ASP A 24 0.93 6.68 -10.10
CA ASP A 24 1.58 6.28 -11.33
C ASP A 24 0.58 6.19 -12.50
N LYS A 25 1.10 5.99 -13.71
CA LYS A 25 0.28 5.94 -14.92
C LYS A 25 -0.27 4.55 -15.25
N TRP A 26 0.11 3.53 -14.51
CA TRP A 26 -0.22 2.13 -14.81
C TRP A 26 -1.22 1.52 -13.83
N HIS A 27 -1.45 2.18 -12.71
CA HIS A 27 -2.37 1.75 -11.68
C HIS A 27 -3.30 2.91 -11.26
N ALA A 28 -4.61 2.67 -11.26
CA ALA A 28 -5.60 3.69 -10.93
C ALA A 28 -5.57 4.09 -9.44
N SER A 29 -5.05 3.22 -8.57
CA SER A 29 -4.98 3.46 -7.15
C SER A 29 -3.67 4.11 -6.72
N THR A 30 -3.75 5.13 -5.88
CA THR A 30 -2.61 5.73 -5.20
C THR A 30 -2.02 4.83 -4.10
N TYR A 31 -2.76 3.84 -3.60
CA TYR A 31 -2.25 2.89 -2.59
C TYR A 31 -1.16 1.99 -3.15
N TYR A 32 -1.24 1.58 -4.42
CA TYR A 32 -0.23 0.73 -5.05
C TYR A 32 1.18 1.36 -5.02
N PRO A 33 1.46 2.50 -5.66
CA PRO A 33 2.80 3.09 -5.64
C PRO A 33 3.20 3.58 -4.24
N THR A 34 2.26 4.04 -3.42
CA THR A 34 2.53 4.51 -2.07
C THR A 34 2.99 3.37 -1.15
N ALA A 35 2.30 2.23 -1.18
CA ALA A 35 2.69 1.05 -0.42
C ALA A 35 4.09 0.56 -0.82
N HIS A 36 4.39 0.50 -2.12
CA HIS A 36 5.71 0.09 -2.60
C HIS A 36 6.82 1.06 -2.19
N ALA A 37 6.56 2.37 -2.19
CA ALA A 37 7.51 3.36 -1.69
C ALA A 37 7.78 3.17 -0.18
N ILE A 38 6.74 2.93 0.63
CA ILE A 38 6.90 2.66 2.07
C ILE A 38 7.72 1.39 2.27
N ILE A 39 7.37 0.28 1.61
CA ILE A 39 8.06 -1.01 1.75
C ILE A 39 9.55 -0.89 1.39
N ALA A 40 9.86 -0.16 0.33
CA ALA A 40 11.23 0.03 -0.13
C ALA A 40 12.07 0.95 0.78
N CYS A 41 11.45 1.94 1.42
CA CYS A 41 12.15 2.98 2.18
C CYS A 41 12.14 2.74 3.70
N ALA A 42 11.22 1.94 4.23
CA ALA A 42 11.12 1.66 5.66
C ALA A 42 12.41 1.04 6.21
N GLY A 43 12.96 1.64 7.25
CA GLY A 43 14.23 1.27 7.87
C GLY A 43 15.48 1.91 7.23
N SER A 44 15.35 2.59 6.08
CA SER A 44 16.49 3.21 5.38
C SER A 44 16.31 4.69 5.04
N ALA A 45 15.09 5.13 4.78
CA ALA A 45 14.73 6.51 4.44
C ALA A 45 13.35 6.85 5.02
N ASN A 46 13.20 6.70 6.33
CA ASN A 46 11.95 6.82 7.05
C ASN A 46 11.29 8.21 6.91
N ASP A 47 12.07 9.27 6.92
CA ASP A 47 11.64 10.65 6.74
C ASP A 47 10.90 10.88 5.42
N LEU A 48 11.27 10.12 4.39
CA LEU A 48 10.63 10.20 3.08
C LEU A 48 9.20 9.63 3.09
N VAL A 49 8.92 8.63 3.91
CA VAL A 49 7.66 7.86 3.84
C VAL A 49 6.79 7.93 5.11
N ALA A 50 7.26 8.58 6.18
CA ALA A 50 6.52 8.67 7.44
C ALA A 50 5.12 9.30 7.26
N ASP A 51 5.01 10.39 6.51
CA ASP A 51 3.73 11.04 6.22
C ASP A 51 2.81 10.18 5.36
N ALA A 52 3.38 9.34 4.49
CA ALA A 52 2.63 8.38 3.69
C ALA A 52 2.03 7.25 4.56
N VAL A 53 2.76 6.78 5.55
CA VAL A 53 2.24 5.82 6.54
C VAL A 53 1.07 6.44 7.31
N GLN A 54 1.21 7.68 7.78
CA GLN A 54 0.12 8.39 8.45
C GLN A 54 -1.08 8.61 7.53
N TRP A 55 -0.84 8.87 6.25
CA TRP A 55 -1.90 8.99 5.26
C TRP A 55 -2.65 7.66 5.09
N ILE A 56 -1.97 6.51 4.95
CA ILE A 56 -2.61 5.19 4.90
C ILE A 56 -3.46 4.95 6.16
N ILE A 57 -2.93 5.20 7.35
CA ILE A 57 -3.68 5.00 8.60
C ILE A 57 -4.96 5.84 8.62
N ARG A 58 -4.89 7.12 8.26
CA ARG A 58 -6.02 8.06 8.31
C ARG A 58 -7.07 7.83 7.22
N THR A 59 -6.69 7.19 6.12
CA THR A 59 -7.60 6.92 4.99
C THR A 59 -8.26 5.54 5.07
N GLN A 60 -8.08 4.81 6.17
CA GLN A 60 -8.83 3.58 6.40
C GLN A 60 -10.34 3.87 6.44
N ASN A 61 -11.11 3.13 5.67
CA ASN A 61 -12.57 3.21 5.67
C ASN A 61 -13.15 2.71 7.00
N ARG A 62 -14.36 3.14 7.34
CA ARG A 62 -15.05 2.71 8.57
C ARG A 62 -15.25 1.19 8.67
N ASN A 63 -15.35 0.50 7.54
CA ASN A 63 -15.45 -0.97 7.48
C ASN A 63 -14.11 -1.70 7.62
N GLY A 64 -13.01 -0.97 7.78
CA GLY A 64 -11.66 -1.53 7.93
C GLY A 64 -10.84 -1.65 6.63
N SER A 65 -11.45 -1.46 5.47
CA SER A 65 -10.78 -1.57 4.16
C SER A 65 -10.04 -0.31 3.76
N TRP A 66 -9.37 -0.39 2.60
CA TRP A 66 -8.90 0.76 1.83
C TRP A 66 -9.39 0.69 0.39
N GLY A 67 -9.43 1.85 -0.25
CA GLY A 67 -9.75 1.99 -1.66
C GLY A 67 -9.91 3.44 -2.08
N THR A 68 -9.43 3.76 -3.29
CA THR A 68 -9.48 5.12 -3.85
C THR A 68 -10.90 5.54 -4.21
N TYR A 69 -11.67 4.63 -4.82
CA TYR A 69 -13.04 4.89 -5.27
C TYR A 69 -14.07 4.08 -4.48
N LEU A 70 -13.71 2.85 -4.15
CA LEU A 70 -14.53 1.93 -3.36
C LEU A 70 -13.59 0.98 -2.61
N SER A 71 -14.10 0.28 -1.59
CA SER A 71 -13.34 -0.74 -0.86
C SER A 71 -12.91 -1.87 -1.78
N THR A 72 -11.60 -2.13 -1.90
CA THR A 72 -11.08 -3.23 -2.71
C THR A 72 -10.14 -4.13 -1.93
N ALA A 73 -10.13 -5.42 -2.27
CA ALA A 73 -9.22 -6.38 -1.65
C ALA A 73 -7.76 -6.08 -2.01
N GLU A 74 -7.51 -5.65 -3.25
CA GLU A 74 -6.18 -5.30 -3.73
C GLU A 74 -5.58 -4.13 -2.96
N GLU A 75 -6.29 -3.00 -2.85
CA GLU A 75 -5.80 -1.81 -2.15
C GLU A 75 -5.66 -2.06 -0.65
N THR A 76 -6.59 -2.82 -0.06
CA THR A 76 -6.51 -3.24 1.35
C THR A 76 -5.27 -4.10 1.60
N ALA A 77 -4.93 -5.00 0.69
CA ALA A 77 -3.72 -5.82 0.80
C ALA A 77 -2.45 -4.97 0.76
N TYR A 78 -2.34 -4.02 -0.17
CA TYR A 78 -1.19 -3.12 -0.26
C TYR A 78 -1.04 -2.25 0.99
N ALA A 79 -2.13 -1.69 1.50
CA ALA A 79 -2.11 -0.90 2.72
C ALA A 79 -1.61 -1.73 3.92
N LEU A 80 -2.12 -2.94 4.10
CA LEU A 80 -1.70 -3.85 5.17
C LEU A 80 -0.22 -4.23 5.07
N GLN A 81 0.27 -4.56 3.88
CA GLN A 81 1.68 -4.89 3.67
C GLN A 81 2.60 -3.72 4.05
N ALA A 82 2.25 -2.50 3.62
CA ALA A 82 3.02 -1.31 3.94
C ALA A 82 3.04 -1.02 5.45
N LEU A 83 1.87 -1.09 6.09
CA LEU A 83 1.75 -0.87 7.53
C LEU A 83 2.47 -1.95 8.34
N TRP A 84 2.41 -3.21 7.90
CA TRP A 84 3.14 -4.30 8.55
C TRP A 84 4.66 -4.07 8.47
N VAL A 85 5.20 -3.77 7.28
CA VAL A 85 6.63 -3.52 7.11
C VAL A 85 7.10 -2.33 7.96
N TRP A 86 6.29 -1.27 8.03
CA TRP A 86 6.59 -0.12 8.90
C TRP A 86 6.58 -0.51 10.38
N ASN A 87 5.58 -1.27 10.82
CA ASN A 87 5.47 -1.74 12.20
C ASN A 87 6.68 -2.56 12.64
N GLU A 88 7.17 -3.43 11.77
CA GLU A 88 8.32 -4.31 12.06
C GLU A 88 9.67 -3.56 12.05
N LYS A 89 9.82 -2.58 11.16
CA LYS A 89 11.14 -1.96 10.94
C LYS A 89 11.32 -0.60 11.59
N VAL A 90 10.25 0.12 11.89
CA VAL A 90 10.37 1.54 12.24
C VAL A 90 9.61 1.90 13.52
N ALA A 91 8.29 1.82 13.51
CA ALA A 91 7.47 2.27 14.62
C ALA A 91 6.09 1.60 14.65
N ARG A 92 5.51 1.48 15.83
CA ARG A 92 4.21 0.85 16.06
C ARG A 92 3.10 1.50 15.24
N VAL A 93 2.32 0.65 14.57
CA VAL A 93 1.04 1.00 13.93
C VAL A 93 -0.09 0.64 14.90
N PRO A 94 -1.20 1.41 14.93
CA PRO A 94 -2.34 1.05 15.77
C PRO A 94 -2.84 -0.36 15.45
N LYS A 95 -2.82 -1.23 16.45
CA LYS A 95 -3.20 -2.64 16.29
C LYS A 95 -4.59 -2.82 15.69
N GLN A 96 -5.53 -1.96 16.09
CA GLN A 96 -6.90 -2.02 15.59
C GLN A 96 -7.00 -1.74 14.08
N THR A 97 -6.17 -0.85 13.53
CA THR A 97 -6.06 -0.59 12.09
C THR A 97 -5.69 -1.87 11.33
N MET A 98 -4.67 -2.58 11.80
CA MET A 98 -4.23 -3.84 11.20
C MET A 98 -5.31 -4.92 11.28
N LEU A 99 -5.91 -5.11 12.46
CA LEU A 99 -6.94 -6.12 12.71
C LEU A 99 -8.21 -5.89 11.87
N ASN A 100 -8.67 -4.64 11.78
CA ASN A 100 -9.84 -4.31 10.98
C ASN A 100 -9.61 -4.58 9.49
N GLY A 101 -8.43 -4.21 8.97
CA GLY A 101 -8.05 -4.47 7.58
C GLY A 101 -7.96 -5.95 7.27
N ALA A 102 -7.28 -6.71 8.11
CA ALA A 102 -7.11 -8.16 7.93
C ALA A 102 -8.47 -8.90 7.97
N ARG A 103 -9.36 -8.53 8.91
CA ARG A 103 -10.71 -9.10 8.99
C ARG A 103 -11.50 -8.82 7.72
N TRP A 104 -11.55 -7.55 7.29
CA TRP A 104 -12.26 -7.19 6.08
C TRP A 104 -11.70 -7.91 4.84
N LEU A 105 -10.39 -8.02 4.73
CA LEU A 105 -9.72 -8.70 3.62
C LEU A 105 -10.07 -10.19 3.58
N MET A 106 -10.07 -10.87 4.72
CA MET A 106 -10.47 -12.27 4.84
C MET A 106 -11.93 -12.50 4.40
N GLU A 107 -12.84 -11.60 4.78
CA GLU A 107 -14.27 -11.68 4.42
C GLU A 107 -14.54 -11.37 2.93
N ASN A 108 -13.58 -10.79 2.22
CA ASN A 108 -13.75 -10.32 0.84
C ASN A 108 -12.78 -10.95 -0.16
N ILE A 109 -12.01 -11.95 0.23
CA ILE A 109 -10.96 -12.59 -0.60
C ILE A 109 -11.52 -13.24 -1.88
N ASP A 110 -12.75 -13.77 -1.82
CA ASP A 110 -13.38 -14.48 -2.94
C ASP A 110 -14.30 -13.58 -3.80
N LYS A 111 -14.36 -12.29 -3.48
CA LYS A 111 -15.15 -11.35 -4.28
C LYS A 111 -14.40 -10.92 -5.54
N PRO A 112 -15.10 -10.62 -6.64
CA PRO A 112 -14.46 -10.11 -7.85
C PRO A 112 -13.60 -8.87 -7.58
N TYR A 113 -12.42 -8.82 -8.17
CA TYR A 113 -11.52 -7.68 -8.04
C TYR A 113 -11.85 -6.63 -9.10
N PRO A 114 -12.05 -5.35 -8.71
CA PRO A 114 -12.22 -4.27 -9.68
C PRO A 114 -10.97 -4.10 -10.57
N PRO A 115 -11.12 -3.70 -11.83
CA PRO A 115 -9.99 -3.48 -12.74
C PRO A 115 -9.29 -2.16 -12.38
N LEU A 116 -8.17 -2.24 -11.68
CA LEU A 116 -7.36 -1.09 -11.28
C LEU A 116 -6.09 -0.89 -12.11
N TRP A 117 -5.74 -1.86 -12.94
CA TRP A 117 -4.56 -1.81 -13.81
C TRP A 117 -4.89 -1.25 -15.18
N ILE A 118 -3.97 -0.48 -15.77
CA ILE A 118 -4.18 0.27 -17.01
C ILE A 118 -3.32 -0.33 -18.13
N GLY A 119 -3.90 -0.43 -19.33
CA GLY A 119 -3.20 -0.82 -20.56
C GLY A 119 -2.75 -2.28 -20.58
N LYS A 120 -1.46 -2.52 -20.76
CA LYS A 120 -0.88 -3.86 -20.98
C LYS A 120 -1.04 -4.84 -19.82
N CYS A 121 -1.40 -4.34 -18.63
CA CYS A 121 -1.63 -5.15 -17.44
C CYS A 121 -3.03 -5.78 -17.40
N LEU A 122 -3.78 -5.73 -18.49
CA LEU A 122 -5.08 -6.39 -18.67
C LEU A 122 -6.12 -6.02 -17.61
N TYR A 123 -6.04 -4.81 -17.06
CA TYR A 123 -7.00 -4.22 -16.13
C TYR A 123 -7.11 -4.89 -14.76
N SER A 124 -7.03 -6.21 -14.67
CA SER A 124 -7.06 -6.97 -13.40
C SER A 124 -6.20 -8.24 -13.52
N PRO A 125 -4.89 -8.17 -13.24
CA PRO A 125 -4.01 -9.34 -13.26
C PRO A 125 -4.31 -10.22 -12.03
N GLN A 126 -5.27 -11.13 -12.15
CA GLN A 126 -5.86 -11.91 -11.06
C GLN A 126 -4.83 -12.60 -10.15
N LEU A 127 -3.80 -13.20 -10.72
CA LEU A 127 -2.76 -13.89 -9.94
C LEU A 127 -1.89 -12.90 -9.14
N VAL A 128 -1.60 -11.72 -9.69
CA VAL A 128 -0.84 -10.67 -8.99
C VAL A 128 -1.65 -10.14 -7.81
N VAL A 129 -2.92 -9.81 -8.04
CA VAL A 129 -3.83 -9.33 -6.99
C VAL A 129 -4.00 -10.38 -5.90
N ARG A 130 -4.26 -11.64 -6.28
CA ARG A 130 -4.44 -12.72 -5.32
C ARG A 130 -3.15 -13.00 -4.50
N SER A 131 -1.98 -12.93 -5.11
CA SER A 131 -0.71 -13.07 -4.38
C SER A 131 -0.50 -11.94 -3.36
N ALA A 132 -0.86 -10.71 -3.70
CA ALA A 132 -0.80 -9.59 -2.76
C ALA A 132 -1.74 -9.79 -1.57
N ILE A 133 -2.97 -10.28 -1.81
CA ILE A 133 -3.95 -10.58 -0.76
C ILE A 133 -3.44 -11.68 0.17
N VAL A 134 -2.98 -12.81 -0.38
CA VAL A 134 -2.45 -13.92 0.41
C VAL A 134 -1.24 -13.48 1.23
N SER A 135 -0.33 -12.72 0.64
CA SER A 135 0.82 -12.15 1.35
C SER A 135 0.39 -11.26 2.52
N ALA A 136 -0.55 -10.34 2.31
CA ALA A 136 -1.03 -9.46 3.37
C ALA A 136 -1.67 -10.23 4.52
N LEU A 137 -2.49 -11.23 4.24
CA LEU A 137 -3.11 -12.09 5.26
C LEU A 137 -2.07 -12.90 6.03
N THR A 138 -1.07 -13.46 5.35
CA THR A 138 0.02 -14.21 6.00
C THR A 138 0.85 -13.33 6.93
N LEU A 139 1.11 -12.07 6.54
CA LEU A 139 1.88 -11.13 7.35
C LEU A 139 1.12 -10.64 8.59
N THR A 140 -0.21 -10.62 8.54
CA THR A 140 -1.09 -10.07 9.59
C THR A 140 -1.79 -11.12 10.43
N SER A 141 -1.52 -12.42 10.20
CA SER A 141 -2.05 -13.56 10.97
C SER A 141 -1.40 -13.74 12.33
#